data_1dd4cbeafb3959505c77365a3eb85da7
#
_entry.id   1dd4cbeafb3959505c77365a3eb85da7
#
_cell.length_a   1.000
_cell.length_b   1.000
_cell.length_c   1.000
_cell.angle_alpha   90.00
_cell.angle_beta   90.00
_cell.angle_gamma   90.00
#
_symmetry.space_group_name_H-M   'P 1'
#
loop_
_entity.id
_entity.type
_entity.pdbx_description
1 polymer ?
#
loop_
_entity_poly.entity_id
_entity_poly.type
_entity_poly.pdbx_seq_one_letter_code
_entity_poly.pdbx_strand_id
1 'polypeptide(L)'
;LKTKRRLRDGLTLIEIAVVISILGLIMVIVGGTLRNLIIPSTEDIAVKLQESFKFGYNKAQLTNQAVLFQYDFEKREYEFFLLKREEGGLEEEAILKKVTLPFYSKIVSVRDLGGKPKTEGKIRIVFTPQGTTTDLLLYVGSDTEIKRTIQIYRYGGKVKIHKTEYFPEPETGPIQKVSYGLDERDEQVDSNAKTQPK
;
A
#
# COMPACT_ATOMS: atom_id res chain seq x y z
N LEU A 1 -52.64 3.98 -58.31
CA LEU A 1 -51.86 3.92 -57.06
C LEU A 1 -51.49 2.46 -56.83
N LYS A 2 -50.17 2.13 -56.99
CA LYS A 2 -49.64 0.81 -56.67
C LYS A 2 -49.06 0.87 -55.22
N THR A 3 -49.77 0.26 -54.28
CA THR A 3 -49.33 0.13 -52.88
C THR A 3 -48.24 -0.93 -52.84
N LYS A 4 -46.99 -0.48 -52.56
CA LYS A 4 -45.83 -1.33 -52.39
C LYS A 4 -45.93 -2.03 -51.00
N ARG A 5 -46.40 -3.31 -51.00
CA ARG A 5 -46.39 -4.16 -49.82
C ARG A 5 -44.93 -4.33 -49.40
N ARG A 6 -44.51 -3.76 -48.24
CA ARG A 6 -43.26 -4.08 -47.59
C ARG A 6 -43.38 -5.51 -47.05
N LEU A 7 -42.61 -6.42 -47.65
CA LEU A 7 -42.38 -7.74 -47.06
C LEU A 7 -41.73 -7.51 -45.70
N ARG A 8 -42.37 -7.94 -44.66
CA ARG A 8 -41.72 -8.07 -43.33
C ARG A 8 -40.91 -9.35 -43.40
N ASP A 9 -39.61 -9.22 -43.61
CA ASP A 9 -38.68 -10.34 -43.49
C ASP A 9 -38.68 -10.76 -42.03
N GLY A 10 -39.19 -11.92 -41.71
CA GLY A 10 -39.14 -12.53 -40.39
C GLY A 10 -37.72 -13.06 -40.16
N LEU A 11 -37.18 -12.84 -38.94
CA LEU A 11 -35.92 -13.43 -38.52
C LEU A 11 -35.99 -14.95 -38.62
N THR A 12 -34.99 -15.55 -39.25
CA THR A 12 -34.90 -17.00 -39.36
C THR A 12 -34.39 -17.60 -38.05
N LEU A 13 -34.79 -18.82 -37.72
CA LEU A 13 -34.38 -19.53 -36.52
C LEU A 13 -32.86 -19.67 -36.44
N ILE A 14 -32.19 -19.84 -37.60
CA ILE A 14 -30.73 -19.93 -37.66
C ILE A 14 -30.05 -18.59 -37.35
N GLU A 15 -30.63 -17.47 -37.75
CA GLU A 15 -30.11 -16.14 -37.49
C GLU A 15 -30.13 -15.82 -35.99
N ILE A 16 -31.22 -16.19 -35.29
CA ILE A 16 -31.32 -16.08 -33.84
C ILE A 16 -30.26 -17.00 -33.15
N ALA A 17 -30.08 -18.23 -33.62
CA ALA A 17 -29.09 -19.14 -33.07
C ALA A 17 -27.67 -18.61 -33.21
N VAL A 18 -27.33 -18.03 -34.36
CA VAL A 18 -26.03 -17.40 -34.60
C VAL A 18 -25.82 -16.18 -33.70
N VAL A 19 -26.83 -15.30 -33.56
CA VAL A 19 -26.75 -14.13 -32.70
C VAL A 19 -26.54 -14.53 -31.22
N ILE A 20 -27.30 -15.50 -30.73
CA ILE A 20 -27.15 -16.00 -29.36
C ILE A 20 -25.73 -16.59 -29.13
N SER A 21 -25.21 -17.33 -30.13
CA SER A 21 -23.87 -17.92 -30.06
C SER A 21 -22.78 -16.84 -29.98
N ILE A 22 -22.91 -15.79 -30.80
CA ILE A 22 -21.97 -14.64 -30.77
C ILE A 22 -22.07 -13.89 -29.44
N LEU A 23 -23.29 -13.62 -28.96
CA LEU A 23 -23.49 -12.96 -27.66
C LEU A 23 -22.92 -13.79 -26.50
N GLY A 24 -23.12 -15.11 -26.55
CA GLY A 24 -22.53 -16.02 -25.57
C GLY A 24 -20.98 -15.97 -25.56
N LEU A 25 -20.37 -15.97 -26.74
CA LEU A 25 -18.92 -15.83 -26.88
C LEU A 25 -18.41 -14.50 -26.35
N ILE A 26 -19.10 -13.40 -26.66
CA ILE A 26 -18.76 -12.07 -26.15
C ILE A 26 -18.87 -12.03 -24.63
N MET A 27 -19.92 -12.60 -24.04
CA MET A 27 -20.09 -12.66 -22.57
C MET A 27 -18.95 -13.42 -21.87
N VAL A 28 -18.45 -14.50 -22.45
CA VAL A 28 -17.31 -15.25 -21.90
C VAL A 28 -16.04 -14.39 -21.89
N ILE A 29 -15.76 -13.71 -23.00
CA ILE A 29 -14.55 -12.87 -23.13
C ILE A 29 -14.63 -11.66 -22.21
N VAL A 30 -15.75 -10.94 -22.21
CA VAL A 30 -15.96 -9.71 -21.43
C VAL A 30 -16.08 -10.03 -19.94
N GLY A 31 -16.79 -11.11 -19.57
CA GLY A 31 -16.98 -11.51 -18.17
C GLY A 31 -15.67 -11.80 -17.43
N GLY A 32 -14.70 -12.44 -18.08
CA GLY A 32 -13.38 -12.69 -17.53
C GLY A 32 -12.57 -11.40 -17.28
N THR A 33 -12.68 -10.44 -18.20
CA THR A 33 -11.98 -9.15 -18.12
C THR A 33 -12.58 -8.24 -17.06
N LEU A 34 -13.91 -8.19 -16.96
CA LEU A 34 -14.62 -7.35 -15.97
C LEU A 34 -14.32 -7.75 -14.53
N ARG A 35 -14.11 -9.03 -14.25
CA ARG A 35 -13.78 -9.50 -12.91
C ARG A 35 -12.49 -8.84 -12.37
N ASN A 36 -11.47 -8.74 -13.20
CA ASN A 36 -10.18 -8.13 -12.82
C ASN A 36 -10.26 -6.60 -12.66
N LEU A 37 -11.25 -5.95 -13.29
CA LEU A 37 -11.47 -4.50 -13.16
C LEU A 37 -12.28 -4.13 -11.91
N ILE A 38 -13.13 -5.03 -11.44
CA ILE A 38 -14.05 -4.76 -10.32
C ILE A 38 -13.45 -5.16 -8.96
N ILE A 39 -12.62 -6.22 -8.93
CA ILE A 39 -12.03 -6.73 -7.68
C ILE A 39 -10.59 -6.23 -7.60
N PRO A 40 -10.28 -5.30 -6.68
CA PRO A 40 -8.93 -4.80 -6.52
C PRO A 40 -7.98 -5.93 -6.11
N SER A 41 -6.84 -6.00 -6.75
CA SER A 41 -5.80 -6.96 -6.42
C SER A 41 -5.16 -6.63 -5.05
N THR A 42 -4.43 -7.58 -4.46
CA THR A 42 -3.64 -7.30 -3.24
C THR A 42 -2.60 -6.21 -3.48
N GLU A 43 -2.10 -6.10 -4.71
CA GLU A 43 -1.18 -5.02 -5.13
C GLU A 43 -1.86 -3.65 -5.05
N ASP A 44 -3.06 -3.51 -5.60
CA ASP A 44 -3.83 -2.26 -5.56
C ASP A 44 -4.12 -1.84 -4.12
N ILE A 45 -4.41 -2.80 -3.25
CA ILE A 45 -4.64 -2.54 -1.82
C ILE A 45 -3.34 -2.09 -1.13
N ALA A 46 -2.21 -2.73 -1.44
CA ALA A 46 -0.92 -2.33 -0.88
C ALA A 46 -0.51 -0.92 -1.35
N VAL A 47 -0.76 -0.58 -2.63
CA VAL A 47 -0.53 0.76 -3.18
C VAL A 47 -1.44 1.79 -2.49
N LYS A 48 -2.73 1.50 -2.34
CA LYS A 48 -3.67 2.39 -1.62
C LYS A 48 -3.25 2.63 -0.17
N LEU A 49 -2.78 1.60 0.53
CA LEU A 49 -2.24 1.74 1.89
C LEU A 49 -0.97 2.59 1.90
N GLN A 50 -0.06 2.39 0.94
CA GLN A 50 1.13 3.22 0.80
C GLN A 50 0.77 4.71 0.59
N GLU A 51 -0.19 4.98 -0.30
CA GLU A 51 -0.69 6.35 -0.55
C GLU A 51 -1.34 6.95 0.69
N SER A 52 -2.11 6.13 1.43
CA SER A 52 -2.74 6.53 2.68
C SER A 52 -1.70 6.89 3.75
N PHE A 53 -0.60 6.16 3.87
CA PHE A 53 0.49 6.50 4.78
C PHE A 53 1.22 7.78 4.37
N LYS A 54 1.49 7.96 3.08
CA LYS A 54 2.05 9.22 2.55
C LYS A 54 1.11 10.40 2.82
N PHE A 55 -0.20 10.20 2.67
CA PHE A 55 -1.20 11.20 3.04
C PHE A 55 -1.10 11.55 4.53
N GLY A 56 -1.01 10.56 5.43
CA GLY A 56 -0.86 10.77 6.86
C GLY A 56 0.36 11.63 7.20
N TYR A 57 1.53 11.32 6.60
CA TYR A 57 2.74 12.13 6.73
C TYR A 57 2.54 13.58 6.25
N ASN A 58 2.08 13.73 5.02
CA ASN A 58 1.89 15.06 4.43
C ASN A 58 0.88 15.88 5.23
N LYS A 59 -0.21 15.25 5.67
CA LYS A 59 -1.23 15.93 6.49
C LYS A 59 -0.66 16.40 7.82
N ALA A 60 0.14 15.56 8.50
CA ALA A 60 0.77 15.93 9.76
C ALA A 60 1.70 17.14 9.60
N GLN A 61 2.52 17.16 8.55
CA GLN A 61 3.41 18.30 8.27
C GLN A 61 2.65 19.57 7.89
N LEU A 62 1.64 19.47 7.02
CA LEU A 62 0.86 20.61 6.55
C LEU A 62 0.03 21.27 7.66
N THR A 63 -0.51 20.45 8.58
CA THR A 63 -1.34 20.96 9.68
C THR A 63 -0.54 21.29 10.93
N ASN A 64 0.74 20.93 10.97
CA ASN A 64 1.58 20.99 12.17
C ASN A 64 0.97 20.26 13.37
N GLN A 65 0.19 19.21 13.11
CA GLN A 65 -0.47 18.38 14.12
C GLN A 65 -0.20 16.92 13.85
N ALA A 66 -0.13 16.10 14.90
CA ALA A 66 0.08 14.68 14.71
C ALA A 66 -1.16 14.00 14.07
N VAL A 67 -0.91 13.08 13.14
CA VAL A 67 -1.94 12.26 12.50
C VAL A 67 -1.81 10.83 12.99
N LEU A 68 -2.92 10.24 13.41
CA LEU A 68 -3.02 8.88 13.87
C LEU A 68 -3.67 8.02 12.79
N PHE A 69 -3.00 6.96 12.35
CA PHE A 69 -3.60 5.85 11.62
C PHE A 69 -3.99 4.77 12.61
N GLN A 70 -5.25 4.32 12.58
CA GLN A 70 -5.74 3.23 13.40
C GLN A 70 -6.30 2.15 12.50
N TYR A 71 -5.88 0.90 12.70
CA TYR A 71 -6.43 -0.28 12.04
C TYR A 71 -6.95 -1.27 13.06
N ASP A 72 -8.15 -1.79 12.79
CA ASP A 72 -8.86 -2.79 13.59
C ASP A 72 -8.80 -4.13 12.83
N PHE A 73 -8.10 -5.13 13.42
CA PHE A 73 -7.92 -6.45 12.79
C PHE A 73 -9.22 -7.23 12.67
N GLU A 74 -10.15 -7.09 13.63
CA GLU A 74 -11.41 -7.82 13.63
C GLU A 74 -12.36 -7.29 12.56
N LYS A 75 -12.48 -5.96 12.48
CA LYS A 75 -13.32 -5.28 11.50
C LYS A 75 -12.67 -5.14 10.15
N ARG A 76 -11.35 -5.28 10.07
CA ARG A 76 -10.53 -5.04 8.87
C ARG A 76 -10.72 -3.62 8.34
N GLU A 77 -10.85 -2.66 9.26
CA GLU A 77 -11.11 -1.26 8.95
C GLU A 77 -9.94 -0.40 9.40
N TYR A 78 -9.61 0.59 8.59
CA TYR A 78 -8.68 1.62 9.01
C TYR A 78 -9.28 3.01 8.90
N GLU A 79 -8.77 3.91 9.73
CA GLU A 79 -9.23 5.28 9.86
C GLU A 79 -8.06 6.18 10.21
N PHE A 80 -8.15 7.44 9.80
CA PHE A 80 -7.18 8.48 10.14
C PHE A 80 -7.80 9.54 11.03
N PHE A 81 -7.07 9.92 12.08
CA PHE A 81 -7.46 10.96 13.02
C PHE A 81 -6.40 12.05 13.07
N LEU A 82 -6.83 13.29 13.20
CA LEU A 82 -5.99 14.41 13.59
C LEU A 82 -5.98 14.50 15.10
N LEU A 83 -4.79 14.55 15.70
CA LEU A 83 -4.64 14.69 17.15
C LEU A 83 -4.55 16.18 17.49
N LYS A 84 -5.63 16.72 18.01
CA LYS A 84 -5.70 18.10 18.52
C LYS A 84 -5.38 18.13 20.00
N ARG A 85 -4.60 19.13 20.43
CA ARG A 85 -4.35 19.36 21.83
C ARG A 85 -5.33 20.42 22.33
N GLU A 86 -6.23 20.02 23.22
CA GLU A 86 -7.17 20.89 23.89
C GLU A 86 -6.87 20.96 25.40
N GLU A 87 -7.51 21.87 26.12
CA GLU A 87 -7.29 22.06 27.57
C GLU A 87 -7.59 20.83 28.42
N GLY A 88 -8.38 19.88 27.88
CA GLY A 88 -8.73 18.59 28.53
C GLY A 88 -7.89 17.38 28.11
N GLY A 89 -6.95 17.52 27.17
CA GLY A 89 -6.16 16.38 26.66
C GLY A 89 -5.98 16.36 25.15
N LEU A 90 -5.75 15.15 24.62
CA LEU A 90 -5.65 14.92 23.17
C LEU A 90 -7.03 14.50 22.65
N GLU A 91 -7.61 15.29 21.76
CA GLU A 91 -8.83 14.98 21.04
C GLU A 91 -8.50 14.35 19.68
N GLU A 92 -9.26 13.31 19.29
CA GLU A 92 -9.13 12.59 18.04
C GLU A 92 -10.24 13.01 17.08
N GLU A 93 -9.90 13.82 16.06
CA GLU A 93 -10.83 14.20 15.00
C GLU A 93 -10.63 13.33 13.76
N ALA A 94 -11.67 12.59 13.35
CA ALA A 94 -11.62 11.79 12.13
C ALA A 94 -11.48 12.67 10.88
N ILE A 95 -10.44 12.44 10.07
CA ILE A 95 -10.13 13.25 8.86
C ILE A 95 -10.49 12.55 7.56
N LEU A 96 -10.68 11.25 7.58
CA LEU A 96 -11.12 10.46 6.44
C LEU A 96 -12.23 9.50 6.85
N LYS A 97 -13.04 9.11 5.87
CA LYS A 97 -14.01 8.03 6.07
C LYS A 97 -13.28 6.71 6.33
N LYS A 98 -13.86 5.91 7.19
CA LYS A 98 -13.45 4.54 7.45
C LYS A 98 -13.36 3.73 6.15
N VAL A 99 -12.28 2.98 5.99
CA VAL A 99 -12.06 2.11 4.84
C VAL A 99 -11.98 0.68 5.30
N THR A 100 -12.86 -0.17 4.76
CA THR A 100 -12.88 -1.61 5.04
C THR A 100 -12.07 -2.34 3.99
N LEU A 101 -11.11 -3.16 4.44
CA LEU A 101 -10.33 -4.03 3.56
C LEU A 101 -11.09 -5.33 3.28
N PRO A 102 -10.99 -5.88 2.06
CA PRO A 102 -11.65 -7.14 1.72
C PRO A 102 -11.01 -8.33 2.48
N PHE A 103 -11.78 -9.38 2.68
CA PHE A 103 -11.31 -10.56 3.42
C PHE A 103 -10.14 -11.30 2.75
N TYR A 104 -10.06 -11.24 1.42
CA TYR A 104 -9.00 -11.88 0.63
C TYR A 104 -7.71 -11.07 0.56
N SER A 105 -7.71 -9.83 1.03
CA SER A 105 -6.53 -8.97 1.10
C SER A 105 -6.69 -7.95 2.21
N LYS A 106 -6.13 -8.25 3.36
CA LYS A 106 -6.19 -7.46 4.59
C LYS A 106 -4.78 -7.28 5.16
N ILE A 107 -4.63 -6.44 6.15
CA ILE A 107 -3.42 -6.43 6.99
C ILE A 107 -3.52 -7.65 7.91
N VAL A 108 -2.65 -8.62 7.71
CA VAL A 108 -2.61 -9.89 8.46
C VAL A 108 -1.90 -9.70 9.78
N SER A 109 -0.76 -9.00 9.74
CA SER A 109 0.02 -8.68 10.93
C SER A 109 0.80 -7.40 10.75
N VAL A 110 1.16 -6.79 11.87
CA VAL A 110 2.05 -5.64 11.92
C VAL A 110 3.18 -5.93 12.90
N ARG A 111 4.39 -5.64 12.49
CA ARG A 111 5.60 -5.88 13.28
C ARG A 111 6.49 -4.66 13.28
N ASP A 112 7.04 -4.30 14.42
CA ASP A 112 8.19 -3.40 14.50
C ASP A 112 9.50 -4.20 14.26
N LEU A 113 10.60 -3.53 14.01
CA LEU A 113 11.88 -4.19 13.68
C LEU A 113 12.46 -5.03 14.82
N GLY A 114 12.04 -4.84 16.05
CA GLY A 114 12.53 -5.55 17.23
C GLY A 114 11.47 -6.33 17.99
N GLY A 115 10.19 -6.17 17.60
CA GLY A 115 9.05 -6.68 18.36
C GLY A 115 8.42 -7.94 17.79
N LYS A 116 7.47 -8.46 18.58
CA LYS A 116 6.61 -9.56 18.16
C LYS A 116 5.55 -9.06 17.17
N PRO A 117 5.14 -9.88 16.19
CA PRO A 117 4.07 -9.51 15.30
C PRO A 117 2.75 -9.35 16.08
N LYS A 118 2.03 -8.27 15.81
CA LYS A 118 0.68 -8.02 16.31
C LYS A 118 -0.34 -8.41 15.23
N THR A 119 -1.26 -9.29 15.57
CA THR A 119 -2.26 -9.90 14.66
C THR A 119 -3.70 -9.63 15.09
N GLU A 120 -3.92 -9.06 16.27
CA GLU A 120 -5.23 -8.90 16.89
C GLU A 120 -5.42 -7.51 17.51
N GLY A 121 -6.68 -7.17 17.74
CA GLY A 121 -7.09 -5.92 18.37
C GLY A 121 -6.90 -4.72 17.46
N LYS A 122 -6.42 -3.60 18.01
CA LYS A 122 -6.19 -2.36 17.25
C LYS A 122 -4.72 -2.00 17.25
N ILE A 123 -4.22 -1.55 16.12
CA ILE A 123 -2.91 -0.91 16.00
C ILE A 123 -3.09 0.58 15.79
N ARG A 124 -2.13 1.33 16.29
CA ARG A 124 -2.10 2.80 16.20
C ARG A 124 -0.70 3.23 15.75
N ILE A 125 -0.64 3.93 14.63
CA ILE A 125 0.60 4.45 14.05
C ILE A 125 0.48 5.97 14.02
N VAL A 126 1.41 6.66 14.66
CA VAL A 126 1.40 8.13 14.75
C VAL A 126 2.42 8.69 13.77
N PHE A 127 1.98 9.63 12.94
CA PHE A 127 2.80 10.46 12.07
C PHE A 127 2.93 11.84 12.71
N THR A 128 4.16 12.24 13.01
CA THR A 128 4.41 13.53 13.67
C THR A 128 4.58 14.66 12.66
N PRO A 129 4.38 15.91 13.06
CA PRO A 129 4.65 17.08 12.21
C PRO A 129 6.10 17.17 11.73
N GLN A 130 7.04 16.59 12.50
CA GLN A 130 8.47 16.53 12.17
C GLN A 130 8.79 15.48 11.10
N GLY A 131 7.77 14.81 10.55
CA GLY A 131 7.96 13.76 9.53
C GLY A 131 8.52 12.46 10.09
N THR A 132 8.23 12.14 11.35
CA THR A 132 8.67 10.89 11.99
C THR A 132 7.50 9.97 12.32
N THR A 133 7.78 8.67 12.37
CA THR A 133 6.87 7.62 12.84
C THR A 133 7.70 6.47 13.42
N THR A 134 7.09 5.32 13.65
CA THR A 134 7.80 4.09 14.06
C THR A 134 8.16 3.27 12.81
N ASP A 135 9.35 2.64 12.81
CA ASP A 135 9.70 1.67 11.76
C ASP A 135 8.81 0.44 11.90
N LEU A 136 8.03 0.17 10.87
CA LEU A 136 7.02 -0.89 10.88
C LEU A 136 7.00 -1.68 9.58
N LEU A 137 6.67 -2.96 9.71
CA LEU A 137 6.36 -3.86 8.61
C LEU A 137 4.89 -4.27 8.73
N LEU A 138 4.11 -3.97 7.71
CA LEU A 138 2.72 -4.39 7.59
C LEU A 138 2.64 -5.50 6.55
N TYR A 139 2.17 -6.64 6.95
CA TYR A 139 2.00 -7.80 6.08
C TYR A 139 0.58 -7.82 5.53
N VAL A 140 0.45 -7.77 4.21
CA VAL A 140 -0.83 -7.69 3.50
C VAL A 140 -1.04 -8.96 2.69
N GLY A 141 -2.21 -9.56 2.86
CA GLY A 141 -2.57 -10.81 2.19
C GLY A 141 -3.88 -11.40 2.68
N SER A 142 -4.01 -12.72 2.54
CA SER A 142 -5.09 -13.53 3.08
C SER A 142 -4.66 -14.20 4.40
N ASP A 143 -5.57 -14.93 5.03
CA ASP A 143 -5.24 -15.71 6.24
C ASP A 143 -4.20 -16.82 6.01
N THR A 144 -4.04 -17.24 4.76
CA THR A 144 -3.16 -18.35 4.37
C THR A 144 -1.85 -17.91 3.72
N GLU A 145 -1.78 -16.68 3.19
CA GLU A 145 -0.64 -16.24 2.38
C GLU A 145 -0.41 -14.73 2.51
N ILE A 146 0.83 -14.37 2.82
CA ILE A 146 1.31 -12.98 2.76
C ILE A 146 1.80 -12.70 1.34
N LYS A 147 1.14 -11.76 0.65
CA LYS A 147 1.43 -11.42 -0.75
C LYS A 147 2.29 -10.17 -0.89
N ARG A 148 2.19 -9.25 0.06
CA ARG A 148 2.93 -7.98 0.03
C ARG A 148 3.34 -7.60 1.45
N THR A 149 4.51 -6.95 1.56
CA THR A 149 4.95 -6.32 2.80
C THR A 149 5.13 -4.83 2.56
N ILE A 150 4.48 -4.01 3.38
CA ILE A 150 4.63 -2.57 3.37
C ILE A 150 5.58 -2.19 4.50
N GLN A 151 6.73 -1.64 4.14
CA GLN A 151 7.71 -1.14 5.08
C GLN A 151 7.55 0.37 5.22
N ILE A 152 7.28 0.80 6.44
CA ILE A 152 7.22 2.21 6.83
C ILE A 152 8.53 2.53 7.54
N TYR A 153 9.22 3.56 7.05
CA TYR A 153 10.46 4.03 7.65
C TYR A 153 10.19 5.15 8.63
N ARG A 154 10.98 5.19 9.69
CA ARG A 154 10.85 6.18 10.77
C ARG A 154 10.86 7.62 10.28
N TYR A 155 11.67 7.93 9.29
CA TYR A 155 11.92 9.29 8.84
C TYR A 155 11.51 9.53 7.39
N GLY A 156 11.10 10.78 7.10
CA GLY A 156 10.92 11.29 5.74
C GLY A 156 9.71 10.74 4.98
N GLY A 157 8.76 10.11 5.64
CA GLY A 157 7.55 9.60 5.00
C GLY A 157 7.81 8.51 3.95
N LYS A 158 8.99 7.87 4.00
CA LYS A 158 9.35 6.81 3.07
C LYS A 158 8.54 5.55 3.38
N VAL A 159 7.83 5.04 2.36
CA VAL A 159 7.06 3.80 2.43
C VAL A 159 7.41 2.95 1.22
N LYS A 160 7.83 1.71 1.44
CA LYS A 160 8.24 0.78 0.39
C LYS A 160 7.35 -0.45 0.39
N ILE A 161 6.99 -0.95 -0.79
CA ILE A 161 6.25 -2.21 -0.97
C ILE A 161 7.21 -3.28 -1.45
N HIS A 162 7.21 -4.42 -0.78
CA HIS A 162 7.94 -5.63 -1.16
C HIS A 162 6.95 -6.66 -1.73
N LYS A 163 7.39 -7.44 -2.72
CA LYS A 163 6.53 -8.38 -3.48
C LYS A 163 6.10 -9.62 -2.72
N THR A 164 6.78 -9.93 -1.60
CA THR A 164 6.55 -11.12 -0.79
C THR A 164 6.62 -10.77 0.69
N GLU A 165 6.57 -11.74 1.56
CA GLU A 165 6.94 -11.58 2.94
C GLU A 165 8.40 -11.11 3.02
N TYR A 166 8.61 -9.96 3.64
CA TYR A 166 9.93 -9.35 3.81
C TYR A 166 10.18 -9.05 5.27
N PHE A 167 11.33 -9.46 5.74
CA PHE A 167 11.86 -9.06 7.02
C PHE A 167 13.32 -8.64 6.82
N PRO A 168 13.73 -7.42 7.20
CA PRO A 168 15.12 -7.02 7.10
C PRO A 168 15.94 -7.91 8.05
N GLU A 169 16.92 -8.61 7.50
CA GLU A 169 17.91 -9.29 8.31
C GLU A 169 18.67 -8.24 9.14
N PRO A 170 18.93 -8.49 10.43
CA PRO A 170 19.81 -7.61 11.18
C PRO A 170 21.16 -7.60 10.46
N GLU A 171 21.66 -6.41 10.16
CA GLU A 171 22.99 -6.25 9.57
C GLU A 171 24.03 -6.76 10.57
N THR A 172 24.32 -8.06 10.50
CA THR A 172 25.36 -8.74 11.32
C THR A 172 26.76 -8.57 10.71
N GLY A 173 26.86 -7.80 9.62
CA GLY A 173 28.15 -7.44 9.03
C GLY A 173 28.90 -6.39 9.87
N PRO A 174 30.23 -6.35 9.78
CA PRO A 174 30.99 -5.24 10.35
C PRO A 174 30.38 -3.94 9.80
N ILE A 175 30.11 -2.99 10.70
CA ILE A 175 29.57 -1.67 10.37
C ILE A 175 30.42 -1.16 9.21
N GLN A 176 29.91 -1.27 7.97
CA GLN A 176 30.51 -0.53 6.87
C GLN A 176 30.40 0.92 7.31
N LYS A 177 31.55 1.54 7.58
CA LYS A 177 31.61 2.96 7.84
C LYS A 177 30.94 3.62 6.67
N VAL A 178 29.68 4.02 6.85
CA VAL A 178 28.99 4.86 5.88
C VAL A 178 29.81 6.13 5.87
N SER A 179 30.60 6.29 4.81
CA SER A 179 31.39 7.47 4.57
C SER A 179 30.41 8.62 4.31
N TYR A 180 29.93 9.26 5.38
CA TYR A 180 29.26 10.53 5.27
C TYR A 180 30.33 11.58 4.92
N GLY A 181 30.38 11.91 3.61
CA GLY A 181 31.17 13.06 3.14
C GLY A 181 32.65 12.96 3.43
N LEU A 182 33.31 11.87 3.02
CA LEU A 182 34.75 11.94 2.78
C LEU A 182 34.95 12.94 1.64
N ASP A 183 35.48 14.11 1.96
CA ASP A 183 35.96 15.06 0.97
C ASP A 183 37.01 14.30 0.14
N GLU A 184 36.91 14.33 -1.20
CA GLU A 184 37.87 13.69 -2.13
C GLU A 184 39.33 14.06 -1.84
N ARG A 185 39.54 15.10 -1.05
CA ARG A 185 40.86 15.55 -0.55
C ARG A 185 41.47 14.61 0.49
N ASP A 186 40.66 13.89 1.27
CA ASP A 186 41.17 13.00 2.31
C ASP A 186 41.68 11.67 1.75
N GLU A 187 41.16 11.22 0.59
CA GLU A 187 41.68 10.02 -0.11
C GLU A 187 43.08 10.22 -0.72
N GLN A 188 43.45 11.47 -1.07
CA GLN A 188 44.76 11.76 -1.65
C GLN A 188 45.89 11.77 -0.61
N VAL A 189 45.61 12.00 0.67
CA VAL A 189 46.60 12.01 1.72
C VAL A 189 47.06 10.60 2.06
N ASP A 190 46.19 9.62 2.06
CA ASP A 190 46.53 8.22 2.40
C ASP A 190 47.29 7.50 1.27
N SER A 191 47.09 7.90 -0.01
CA SER A 191 47.82 7.33 -1.11
C SER A 191 49.28 7.77 -1.19
N ASN A 192 49.62 8.97 -0.70
CA ASN A 192 50.98 9.51 -0.70
C ASN A 192 51.81 9.00 0.48
N ALA A 193 51.19 8.50 1.54
CA ALA A 193 51.91 7.95 2.72
C ALA A 193 52.55 6.58 2.46
N LYS A 194 52.20 5.87 1.39
CA LYS A 194 52.70 4.51 1.07
C LYS A 194 53.85 4.48 0.08
N THR A 195 54.38 5.62 -0.37
CA THR A 195 55.40 5.66 -1.44
C THR A 195 56.72 6.30 -0.96
N GLN A 196 57.20 6.06 0.27
CA GLN A 196 58.57 6.30 0.63
C GLN A 196 59.30 4.97 0.81
N PRO A 197 60.20 4.56 -0.10
CA PRO A 197 61.09 3.44 0.09
C PRO A 197 62.24 3.85 1.04
N LYS A 198 62.60 2.93 1.93
CA LYS A 198 63.82 3.02 2.71
C LYS A 198 65.02 2.77 1.84
#